data_5800d68245dc71f1a5d493d902947455
#
_entry.id   5800d68245dc71f1a5d493d902947455
#
_cell.length_a   1.000
_cell.length_b   1.000
_cell.length_c   1.000
_cell.angle_alpha   90.00
_cell.angle_beta   90.00
_cell.angle_gamma   90.00
#
_symmetry.space_group_name_H-M   'P 1'
#
loop_
_entity.id
_entity.type
_entity.pdbx_description
1 polymer ?
#
loop_
_entity_poly.entity_id
_entity_poly.type
_entity_poly.pdbx_seq_one_letter_code
_entity_poly.pdbx_strand_id
1 'polypeptide(L)'
;MDIVISKSALQWFKNEVELKAGDKVKFYPKVYGNSPVQEGFSLGFTVDNEPIDIITKFEADGMWFYIEERDLWFFNGHDLHVGYNEEIDEVEYSYTKHEE
;
A
#
# COMPACT_ATOMS: atom_id res chain seq x y z
N MET A 1 -1.05 3.76 12.32
CA MET A 1 -0.07 3.10 11.44
C MET A 1 0.40 4.06 10.36
N ASP A 2 1.57 3.84 9.84
CA ASP A 2 2.13 4.65 8.76
C ASP A 2 2.31 3.83 7.49
N ILE A 3 2.30 4.52 6.35
CA ILE A 3 2.66 3.93 5.05
C ILE A 3 3.97 4.58 4.62
N VAL A 4 4.95 3.76 4.26
CA VAL A 4 6.24 4.22 3.75
C VAL A 4 6.47 3.58 2.39
N ILE A 5 6.69 4.41 1.37
CA ILE A 5 6.91 3.93 0.00
C ILE A 5 8.29 4.37 -0.46
N SER A 6 9.13 3.43 -0.89
CA SER A 6 10.46 3.74 -1.38
C SER A 6 10.41 4.51 -2.70
N LYS A 7 11.49 5.22 -3.03
CA LYS A 7 11.60 5.93 -4.30
C LYS A 7 11.46 4.97 -5.48
N SER A 8 12.06 3.78 -5.39
CA SER A 8 12.00 2.78 -6.46
C SER A 8 10.57 2.24 -6.63
N ALA A 9 9.85 2.01 -5.53
CA ALA A 9 8.46 1.58 -5.59
C ALA A 9 7.59 2.69 -6.19
N LEU A 10 7.80 3.94 -5.78
CA LEU A 10 7.06 5.07 -6.33
C LEU A 10 7.26 5.18 -7.84
N GLN A 11 8.51 5.01 -8.31
CA GLN A 11 8.82 5.04 -9.72
C GLN A 11 8.12 3.91 -10.49
N TRP A 12 8.07 2.72 -9.88
CA TRP A 12 7.37 1.59 -10.46
C TRP A 12 5.88 1.89 -10.66
N PHE A 13 5.22 2.48 -9.65
CA PHE A 13 3.81 2.88 -9.78
C PHE A 13 3.60 3.89 -10.91
N LYS A 14 4.49 4.87 -11.02
CA LYS A 14 4.39 5.87 -12.10
C LYS A 14 4.51 5.23 -13.47
N ASN A 15 5.43 4.29 -13.65
CA ASN A 15 5.73 3.70 -14.94
C ASN A 15 4.77 2.57 -15.30
N GLU A 16 4.54 1.62 -14.39
CA GLU A 16 3.77 0.41 -14.68
C GLU A 16 2.26 0.62 -14.53
N VAL A 17 1.85 1.39 -13.56
CA VAL A 17 0.43 1.69 -13.32
C VAL A 17 0.03 2.99 -14.02
N GLU A 18 1.02 3.70 -14.57
CA GLU A 18 0.82 4.95 -15.30
C GLU A 18 0.10 6.02 -14.49
N LEU A 19 0.47 6.11 -13.21
CA LEU A 19 -0.10 7.10 -12.30
C LEU A 19 0.37 8.51 -12.64
N LYS A 20 -0.51 9.46 -12.42
CA LYS A 20 -0.24 10.88 -12.60
C LYS A 20 -0.79 11.68 -11.42
N ALA A 21 -0.39 12.93 -11.31
CA ALA A 21 -0.87 13.82 -10.26
C ALA A 21 -2.41 13.82 -10.18
N GLY A 22 -2.94 13.65 -8.99
CA GLY A 22 -4.37 13.55 -8.76
C GLY A 22 -4.87 12.13 -8.59
N ASP A 23 -4.09 11.13 -8.99
CA ASP A 23 -4.48 9.74 -8.81
C ASP A 23 -4.31 9.28 -7.37
N LYS A 24 -5.18 8.35 -6.96
CA LYS A 24 -5.17 7.78 -5.62
C LYS A 24 -5.15 6.26 -5.72
N VAL A 25 -4.25 5.64 -4.97
CA VAL A 25 -4.08 4.18 -4.92
C VAL A 25 -4.48 3.70 -3.55
N LYS A 26 -5.38 2.73 -3.51
CA LYS A 26 -5.82 2.09 -2.28
C LYS A 26 -5.11 0.75 -2.12
N PHE A 27 -4.58 0.49 -0.92
CA PHE A 27 -4.12 -0.84 -0.53
C PHE A 27 -5.26 -1.52 0.23
N TYR A 28 -5.51 -2.78 -0.09
CA TYR A 28 -6.63 -3.51 0.51
C TYR A 28 -6.31 -5.00 0.64
N PRO A 29 -6.93 -5.70 1.62
CA PRO A 29 -6.71 -7.14 1.78
C PRO A 29 -7.45 -7.94 0.73
N LYS A 30 -6.76 -8.90 0.12
CA LYS A 30 -7.35 -9.88 -0.79
C LYS A 30 -7.58 -11.18 -0.06
N VAL A 31 -8.72 -11.84 -0.30
CA VAL A 31 -9.17 -13.03 0.42
C VAL A 31 -8.51 -14.31 -0.13
N TYR A 32 -7.21 -14.27 -0.44
CA TYR A 32 -6.43 -15.43 -0.86
C TYR A 32 -4.95 -15.15 -0.62
N GLY A 33 -4.16 -16.23 -0.60
CA GLY A 33 -2.74 -16.12 -0.31
C GLY A 33 -2.49 -16.02 1.19
N ASN A 34 -1.33 -15.52 1.57
CA ASN A 34 -0.92 -15.33 2.96
C ASN A 34 -0.05 -14.08 3.06
N SER A 35 -0.04 -13.49 4.25
CA SER A 35 0.88 -12.42 4.58
C SER A 35 1.43 -12.64 5.97
N PRO A 36 2.55 -11.97 6.34
CA PRO A 36 3.10 -12.08 7.69
C PRO A 36 2.15 -11.61 8.80
N VAL A 37 1.15 -10.80 8.46
CA VAL A 37 0.21 -10.23 9.45
C VAL A 37 -1.13 -10.95 9.50
N GLN A 38 -1.54 -11.62 8.40
CA GLN A 38 -2.83 -12.33 8.36
C GLN A 38 -2.73 -13.57 7.49
N GLU A 39 -2.98 -14.73 8.09
CA GLU A 39 -3.08 -15.98 7.37
C GLU A 39 -4.35 -15.99 6.51
N GLY A 40 -4.24 -16.44 5.28
CA GLY A 40 -5.37 -16.50 4.36
C GLY A 40 -5.67 -15.21 3.62
N PHE A 41 -4.86 -14.16 3.83
CA PHE A 41 -5.03 -12.86 3.18
C PHE A 41 -3.69 -12.35 2.68
N SER A 42 -3.72 -11.72 1.52
CA SER A 42 -2.55 -10.98 1.00
C SER A 42 -2.97 -9.55 0.72
N LEU A 43 -2.01 -8.67 0.50
CA LEU A 43 -2.28 -7.27 0.22
C LEU A 43 -2.32 -7.04 -1.29
N GLY A 44 -3.28 -6.25 -1.76
CA GLY A 44 -3.37 -5.80 -3.13
C GLY A 44 -3.48 -4.29 -3.20
N PHE A 45 -3.49 -3.77 -4.41
CA PHE A 45 -3.73 -2.35 -4.63
C PHE A 45 -4.63 -2.14 -5.84
N THR A 46 -5.31 -1.01 -5.86
CA THR A 46 -6.13 -0.59 -6.99
C THR A 46 -6.16 0.93 -7.05
N VAL A 47 -6.33 1.48 -8.24
CA VAL A 47 -6.55 2.92 -8.38
C VAL A 47 -8.00 3.19 -8.02
N ASP A 48 -8.22 4.00 -6.99
CA ASP A 48 -9.56 4.38 -6.54
C ASP A 48 -9.52 5.85 -6.14
N ASN A 49 -10.06 6.70 -7.01
CA ASN A 49 -10.04 8.15 -6.82
C ASN A 49 -11.20 8.68 -5.97
N GLU A 50 -12.01 7.78 -5.42
CA GLU A 50 -13.15 8.13 -4.56
C GLU A 50 -13.04 7.41 -3.21
N PRO A 51 -12.04 7.74 -2.39
CA PRO A 51 -11.82 7.03 -1.13
C PRO A 51 -12.96 7.26 -0.13
N ILE A 52 -13.19 6.24 0.71
CA ILE A 52 -14.16 6.29 1.80
C ILE A 52 -13.40 6.08 3.10
N ASP A 53 -13.48 7.05 4.02
CA ASP A 53 -12.88 6.95 5.36
C ASP A 53 -11.41 6.55 5.37
N ILE A 54 -10.55 7.40 4.82
CA ILE A 54 -9.09 7.20 4.84
C ILE A 54 -8.61 7.25 6.29
N ILE A 55 -7.91 6.18 6.72
CA ILE A 55 -7.31 6.14 8.06
C ILE A 55 -5.84 6.58 8.04
N THR A 56 -5.14 6.34 6.93
CA THR A 56 -3.76 6.77 6.77
C THR A 56 -3.44 6.89 5.29
N LYS A 57 -2.54 7.80 4.95
CA LYS A 57 -2.11 7.99 3.56
C LYS A 57 -0.65 8.44 3.48
N PHE A 58 -0.05 8.18 2.33
CA PHE A 58 1.26 8.67 1.95
C PHE A 58 1.06 9.49 0.67
N GLU A 59 1.57 10.71 0.65
CA GLU A 59 1.48 11.59 -0.52
C GLU A 59 2.86 11.80 -1.13
N ALA A 60 2.95 11.69 -2.45
CA ALA A 60 4.16 11.96 -3.20
C ALA A 60 3.80 12.37 -4.63
N ASP A 61 4.43 13.44 -5.11
CA ASP A 61 4.26 13.91 -6.50
C ASP A 61 2.79 14.12 -6.91
N GLY A 62 1.97 14.54 -5.96
CA GLY A 62 0.54 14.80 -6.18
C GLY A 62 -0.33 13.54 -6.18
N MET A 63 0.24 12.38 -5.88
CA MET A 63 -0.49 11.11 -5.78
C MET A 63 -0.68 10.73 -4.33
N TRP A 64 -1.78 10.03 -4.04
CA TRP A 64 -2.05 9.49 -2.71
C TRP A 64 -1.97 7.97 -2.75
N PHE A 65 -1.43 7.40 -1.68
CA PHE A 65 -1.44 5.96 -1.42
C PHE A 65 -2.09 5.81 -0.05
N TYR A 66 -3.21 5.09 0.03
CA TYR A 66 -4.00 5.15 1.25
C TYR A 66 -4.58 3.80 1.65
N ILE A 67 -5.02 3.75 2.90
CA ILE A 67 -5.72 2.61 3.49
C ILE A 67 -7.02 3.15 4.09
N GLU A 68 -8.12 2.46 3.85
CA GLU A 68 -9.42 2.81 4.40
C GLU A 68 -9.59 2.21 5.81
N GLU A 69 -10.36 2.86 6.65
CA GLU A 69 -10.58 2.44 8.02
C GLU A 69 -11.07 0.99 8.12
N ARG A 70 -11.97 0.58 7.23
CA ARG A 70 -12.52 -0.78 7.21
C ARG A 70 -11.49 -1.87 6.94
N ASP A 71 -10.32 -1.51 6.42
CA ASP A 71 -9.24 -2.45 6.09
C ASP A 71 -8.10 -2.43 7.10
N LEU A 72 -8.18 -1.57 8.12
CA LEU A 72 -7.12 -1.40 9.12
C LEU A 72 -6.83 -2.70 9.88
N TRP A 73 -7.83 -3.53 10.11
CA TRP A 73 -7.68 -4.80 10.84
C TRP A 73 -6.61 -5.71 10.23
N PHE A 74 -6.45 -5.66 8.91
CA PHE A 74 -5.48 -6.50 8.20
C PHE A 74 -4.07 -6.30 8.74
N PHE A 75 -3.71 -5.05 9.06
CA PHE A 75 -2.34 -4.70 9.44
C PHE A 75 -1.97 -5.07 10.86
N ASN A 76 -2.96 -5.39 11.69
CA ASN A 76 -2.75 -5.91 13.05
C ASN A 76 -1.71 -5.10 13.84
N GLY A 77 -1.82 -3.77 13.82
CA GLY A 77 -0.91 -2.88 14.55
C GLY A 77 0.45 -2.67 13.91
N HIS A 78 0.61 -3.03 12.64
CA HIS A 78 1.87 -2.85 11.91
C HIS A 78 1.79 -1.67 10.95
N ASP A 79 2.95 -1.10 10.65
CA ASP A 79 3.11 -0.13 9.56
C ASP A 79 3.34 -0.88 8.25
N LEU A 80 2.97 -0.27 7.14
CA LEU A 80 3.18 -0.83 5.81
C LEU A 80 4.39 -0.18 5.16
N HIS A 81 5.31 -1.01 4.69
CA HIS A 81 6.45 -0.58 3.87
C HIS A 81 6.29 -1.18 2.49
N VAL A 82 6.32 -0.32 1.48
CA VAL A 82 6.24 -0.73 0.07
C VAL A 82 7.60 -0.49 -0.57
N GLY A 83 8.27 -1.58 -0.92
CA GLY A 83 9.57 -1.56 -1.58
C GLY A 83 9.46 -2.07 -3.00
N TYR A 84 10.58 -2.13 -3.69
CA TYR A 84 10.66 -2.62 -5.06
C TYR A 84 11.65 -3.76 -5.13
N ASN A 85 11.24 -4.85 -5.77
CA ASN A 85 12.08 -6.00 -6.01
C ASN A 85 12.47 -6.03 -7.49
N GLU A 86 13.72 -5.63 -7.79
CA GLU A 86 14.16 -5.52 -9.19
C GLU A 86 14.32 -6.86 -9.90
N GLU A 87 14.48 -7.97 -9.16
CA GLU A 87 14.60 -9.28 -9.76
C GLU A 87 13.31 -9.73 -10.46
N ILE A 88 12.17 -9.36 -9.88
CA ILE A 88 10.86 -9.70 -10.44
C ILE A 88 10.13 -8.50 -11.01
N ASP A 89 10.73 -7.31 -10.94
CA ASP A 89 10.15 -6.05 -11.41
C ASP A 89 8.75 -5.79 -10.85
N GLU A 90 8.61 -5.97 -9.54
CA GLU A 90 7.34 -5.74 -8.82
C GLU A 90 7.58 -5.08 -7.48
N VAL A 91 6.56 -4.42 -6.97
CA VAL A 91 6.58 -3.92 -5.59
C VAL A 91 6.44 -5.09 -4.64
N GLU A 92 7.00 -4.93 -3.45
CA GLU A 92 6.87 -5.91 -2.38
C GLU A 92 6.47 -5.21 -1.09
N TYR A 93 5.74 -5.92 -0.25
CA TYR A 93 5.23 -5.38 1.00
C TYR A 93 5.96 -5.99 2.18
N SER A 94 6.27 -5.14 3.16
CA SER A 94 6.76 -5.61 4.44
C SER A 94 6.03 -4.86 5.55
N TYR A 95 6.05 -5.44 6.74
CA TYR A 95 5.27 -4.95 7.86
C TYR A 95 6.16 -4.86 9.09
N THR A 96 6.13 -3.71 9.76
CA THR A 96 6.88 -3.52 11.01
C THR A 96 5.91 -3.08 12.09
N LYS A 97 6.09 -3.59 13.31
CA LYS A 97 5.20 -3.23 14.40
C LYS A 97 5.26 -1.71 14.63
N HIS A 98 4.10 -1.08 14.67
CA HIS A 98 4.02 0.36 14.92
C HIS A 98 4.41 0.66 16.36
N GLU A 99 5.34 1.61 16.54
CA GLU A 99 5.79 2.06 17.84
C GLU A 99 5.35 3.52 18.03
N GLU A 100 4.83 3.81 19.21
CA GLU A 100 4.41 5.16 19.59
C GLU A 100 5.56 5.94 20.23
#